data_8508e4d3afd06f1895f84e63db48b27b
#
_entry.id   8508e4d3afd06f1895f84e63db48b27b
#
_cell.length_a   1.000
_cell.length_b   1.000
_cell.length_c   1.000
_cell.angle_alpha   90.00
_cell.angle_beta   90.00
_cell.angle_gamma   90.00
#
_symmetry.space_group_name_H-M   'P 1'
#
loop_
_entity.id
_entity.type
_entity.pdbx_description
1 polymer ?
#
loop_
_entity_poly.entity_id
_entity_poly.type
_entity_poly.pdbx_seq_one_letter_code
_entity_poly.pdbx_strand_id
1 'polypeptide(L)'
;MSAANELEEGRALRLDWDKLAKLGARGQRVVPVVLQHADSGDVLFVGYANDEALRETLARRQAVLWSTSRDELWHKGATSGDWLDLVEVRVNCEQNSLLYRVRPRTGGVCHTRGPDGRARARCYYRRVVSERELEFA
;
A
#
# COMPACT_ATOMS: atom_id res chain seq x y z
N MET A 1 -24.57 3.57 -5.43
CA MET A 1 -23.14 3.50 -5.03
C MET A 1 -22.28 3.75 -6.26
N SER A 2 -21.26 4.59 -6.14
CA SER A 2 -20.35 4.84 -7.26
C SER A 2 -19.49 3.61 -7.57
N ALA A 3 -18.89 3.55 -8.77
CA ALA A 3 -17.99 2.45 -9.15
C ALA A 3 -16.79 2.35 -8.19
N ALA A 4 -16.24 3.49 -7.73
CA ALA A 4 -15.15 3.50 -6.76
C ALA A 4 -15.58 2.92 -5.41
N ASN A 5 -16.78 3.27 -4.93
CA ASN A 5 -17.31 2.72 -3.69
C ASN A 5 -17.58 1.22 -3.81
N GLU A 6 -18.06 0.77 -4.96
CA GLU A 6 -18.28 -0.65 -5.20
C GLU A 6 -16.96 -1.42 -5.16
N LEU A 7 -15.90 -0.88 -5.75
CA LEU A 7 -14.58 -1.49 -5.71
C LEU A 7 -14.03 -1.58 -4.28
N GLU A 8 -14.15 -0.52 -3.50
CA GLU A 8 -13.55 -0.41 -2.15
C GLU A 8 -14.40 -1.03 -1.04
N GLU A 9 -15.72 -0.93 -1.14
CA GLU A 9 -16.66 -1.32 -0.08
C GLU A 9 -17.60 -2.46 -0.47
N GLY A 10 -17.58 -2.87 -1.73
CA GLY A 10 -18.44 -3.92 -2.25
C GLY A 10 -17.96 -5.32 -1.87
N ARG A 11 -18.72 -6.30 -2.30
CA ARG A 11 -18.50 -7.72 -2.00
C ARG A 11 -18.20 -8.56 -3.25
N ALA A 12 -18.14 -7.92 -4.42
CA ALA A 12 -17.75 -8.59 -5.66
C ALA A 12 -16.23 -8.55 -5.80
N LEU A 13 -15.62 -9.71 -6.07
CA LEU A 13 -14.18 -9.77 -6.35
C LEU A 13 -13.93 -9.33 -7.79
N ARG A 14 -13.08 -8.31 -7.97
CA ARG A 14 -12.72 -7.74 -9.27
C ARG A 14 -11.24 -7.43 -9.31
N LEU A 15 -10.42 -8.45 -9.54
CA LEU A 15 -8.97 -8.27 -9.62
C LEU A 15 -8.56 -7.55 -10.90
N ASP A 16 -7.61 -6.63 -10.77
CA ASP A 16 -7.00 -5.97 -11.92
C ASP A 16 -5.82 -6.81 -12.42
N TRP A 17 -6.12 -7.77 -13.31
CA TRP A 17 -5.12 -8.67 -13.87
C TRP A 17 -4.13 -7.96 -14.80
N ASP A 18 -4.42 -6.72 -15.19
CA ASP A 18 -3.62 -5.98 -16.16
C ASP A 18 -2.66 -4.97 -15.52
N LYS A 19 -2.68 -4.85 -14.18
CA LYS A 19 -1.91 -3.81 -13.47
C LYS A 19 -0.43 -3.82 -13.86
N LEU A 20 0.24 -4.97 -13.76
CA LEU A 20 1.68 -5.07 -14.03
C LEU A 20 1.99 -4.85 -15.50
N ALA A 21 1.12 -5.34 -16.40
CA ALA A 21 1.29 -5.11 -17.84
C ALA A 21 1.21 -3.63 -18.18
N LYS A 22 0.28 -2.90 -17.56
CA LYS A 22 0.16 -1.44 -17.73
C LYS A 22 1.41 -0.70 -17.27
N LEU A 23 1.97 -1.08 -16.12
CA LEU A 23 3.19 -0.47 -15.61
C LEU A 23 4.37 -0.70 -16.56
N GLY A 24 4.54 -1.94 -17.05
CA GLY A 24 5.57 -2.27 -18.01
C GLY A 24 5.44 -1.51 -19.34
N ALA A 25 4.21 -1.40 -19.85
CA ALA A 25 3.93 -0.67 -21.07
C ALA A 25 4.24 0.83 -20.96
N ARG A 26 4.12 1.40 -19.74
CA ARG A 26 4.44 2.80 -19.46
C ARG A 26 5.91 3.03 -19.10
N GLY A 27 6.72 1.98 -19.13
CA GLY A 27 8.15 2.07 -18.81
C GLY A 27 8.45 2.39 -17.35
N GLN A 28 7.53 2.16 -16.44
CA GLN A 28 7.77 2.41 -15.03
C GLN A 28 8.71 1.35 -14.45
N ARG A 29 9.82 1.81 -13.90
CA ARG A 29 10.88 0.96 -13.33
C ARG A 29 10.72 0.95 -11.81
N VAL A 30 9.87 0.05 -11.33
CA VAL A 30 9.52 -0.05 -9.93
C VAL A 30 9.63 -1.49 -9.44
N VAL A 31 9.79 -1.64 -8.14
CA VAL A 31 9.68 -2.91 -7.44
C VAL A 31 8.53 -2.84 -6.44
N PRO A 32 7.87 -3.96 -6.15
CA PRO A 32 6.84 -3.97 -5.11
C PRO A 32 7.46 -3.76 -3.74
N VAL A 33 6.70 -3.10 -2.87
CA VAL A 33 7.07 -2.86 -1.49
C VAL A 33 5.97 -3.37 -0.60
N VAL A 34 6.30 -4.29 0.29
CA VAL A 34 5.39 -4.72 1.36
C VAL A 34 5.60 -3.78 2.54
N LEU A 35 4.51 -3.21 3.06
CA LEU A 35 4.57 -2.41 4.28
C LEU A 35 4.01 -3.23 5.43
N GLN A 36 4.83 -3.38 6.47
CA GLN A 36 4.53 -4.22 7.62
C GLN A 36 4.65 -3.41 8.90
N HIS A 37 3.68 -3.59 9.80
CA HIS A 37 3.76 -3.01 11.14
C HIS A 37 4.93 -3.64 11.90
N ALA A 38 5.87 -2.82 12.36
CA ALA A 38 7.10 -3.32 12.99
C ALA A 38 6.85 -4.05 14.31
N ASP A 39 5.80 -3.65 15.05
CA ASP A 39 5.54 -4.22 16.36
C ASP A 39 4.62 -5.45 16.30
N SER A 40 3.55 -5.40 15.52
CA SER A 40 2.57 -6.50 15.43
C SER A 40 2.90 -7.54 14.38
N GLY A 41 3.69 -7.17 13.37
CA GLY A 41 3.93 -8.02 12.21
C GLY A 41 2.81 -7.99 11.17
N ASP A 42 1.74 -7.22 11.40
CA ASP A 42 0.64 -7.10 10.45
C ASP A 42 1.14 -6.57 9.10
N VAL A 43 0.65 -7.18 8.02
CA VAL A 43 0.86 -6.64 6.67
C VAL A 43 -0.16 -5.52 6.45
N LEU A 44 0.34 -4.32 6.17
CA LEU A 44 -0.50 -3.12 6.08
C LEU A 44 -1.01 -2.90 4.66
N PHE A 45 -0.13 -2.86 3.69
CA PHE A 45 -0.47 -2.79 2.27
C PHE A 45 0.76 -3.07 1.41
N VAL A 46 0.56 -3.15 0.10
CA VAL A 46 1.63 -3.29 -0.88
C VAL A 46 1.59 -2.07 -1.80
N GLY A 47 2.72 -1.41 -1.92
CA GLY A 47 2.92 -0.31 -2.85
C GLY A 47 4.07 -0.61 -3.80
N TYR A 48 4.62 0.44 -4.39
CA TYR A 48 5.75 0.35 -5.32
C TYR A 48 6.79 1.41 -4.99
N ALA A 49 8.03 1.15 -5.34
CA ALA A 49 9.12 2.12 -5.20
C ALA A 49 10.04 2.03 -6.41
N ASN A 50 10.51 3.18 -6.86
CA ASN A 50 11.69 3.30 -7.71
C ASN A 50 12.88 3.65 -6.81
N ASP A 51 14.07 3.87 -7.38
CA ASP A 51 15.25 4.14 -6.57
C ASP A 51 15.16 5.51 -5.87
N GLU A 52 14.49 6.48 -6.44
CA GLU A 52 14.26 7.78 -5.80
C GLU A 52 13.40 7.63 -4.54
N ALA A 53 12.31 6.86 -4.61
CA ALA A 53 11.44 6.59 -3.47
C ALA A 53 12.19 5.90 -2.34
N LEU A 54 13.06 4.95 -2.67
CA LEU A 54 13.89 4.27 -1.66
C LEU A 54 14.88 5.26 -1.00
N ARG A 55 15.56 6.09 -1.80
CA ARG A 55 16.48 7.09 -1.25
C ARG A 55 15.77 8.04 -0.30
N GLU A 56 14.59 8.54 -0.69
CA GLU A 56 13.79 9.44 0.13
C GLU A 56 13.32 8.76 1.42
N THR A 57 12.92 7.49 1.35
CA THR A 57 12.53 6.71 2.53
C THR A 57 13.67 6.63 3.53
N LEU A 58 14.87 6.32 3.06
CA LEU A 58 16.05 6.20 3.94
C LEU A 58 16.47 7.56 4.51
N ALA A 59 16.39 8.62 3.70
CA ALA A 59 16.77 9.96 4.15
C ALA A 59 15.78 10.54 5.15
N ARG A 60 14.47 10.37 4.92
CA ARG A 60 13.42 10.95 5.76
C ARG A 60 13.04 10.08 6.95
N ARG A 61 13.39 8.81 6.92
CA ARG A 61 12.98 7.82 7.93
C ARG A 61 11.47 7.72 8.03
N GLN A 62 10.80 7.83 6.88
CA GLN A 62 9.36 7.69 6.70
C GLN A 62 9.10 7.00 5.37
N ALA A 63 7.98 6.28 5.25
CA ALA A 63 7.66 5.56 4.02
C ALA A 63 7.38 6.54 2.88
N VAL A 64 8.21 6.48 1.85
CA VAL A 64 8.02 7.17 0.58
C VAL A 64 7.91 6.10 -0.51
N LEU A 65 6.92 6.22 -1.34
CA LEU A 65 6.59 5.26 -2.38
C LEU A 65 6.54 5.97 -3.73
N TRP A 66 6.39 5.17 -4.78
CA TRP A 66 6.11 5.70 -6.12
C TRP A 66 4.63 5.46 -6.42
N SER A 67 3.89 6.54 -6.70
CA SER A 67 2.49 6.42 -7.14
C SER A 67 2.48 6.03 -8.60
N THR A 68 2.16 4.78 -8.89
CA THR A 68 2.13 4.26 -10.26
C THR A 68 0.97 4.83 -11.08
N SER A 69 -0.11 5.23 -10.43
CA SER A 69 -1.26 5.84 -11.11
C SER A 69 -1.03 7.30 -11.45
N ARG A 70 -0.31 8.06 -10.59
CA ARG A 70 -0.02 9.48 -10.80
C ARG A 70 1.37 9.72 -11.39
N ASP A 71 2.21 8.67 -11.46
CA ASP A 71 3.58 8.72 -11.97
C ASP A 71 4.44 9.76 -11.24
N GLU A 72 4.39 9.72 -9.91
CA GLU A 72 5.11 10.67 -9.05
C GLU A 72 5.45 10.05 -7.69
N LEU A 73 6.37 10.68 -6.96
CA LEU A 73 6.65 10.32 -5.57
C LEU A 73 5.40 10.49 -4.71
N TRP A 74 5.22 9.55 -3.79
CA TRP A 74 4.14 9.58 -2.82
C TRP A 74 4.72 9.44 -1.42
N HIS A 75 4.81 10.56 -0.72
CA HIS A 75 5.20 10.58 0.69
C HIS A 75 3.96 10.24 1.52
N LYS A 76 3.87 8.99 1.95
CA LYS A 76 2.71 8.47 2.67
C LYS A 76 2.46 9.29 3.94
N GLY A 77 1.27 9.84 4.08
CA GLY A 77 0.87 10.66 5.21
C GLY A 77 1.01 12.17 4.99
N ALA A 78 1.63 12.62 3.91
CA ALA A 78 1.85 14.05 3.66
C ALA A 78 0.54 14.84 3.58
N THR A 79 -0.54 14.24 3.10
CA THR A 79 -1.85 14.88 2.99
C THR A 79 -2.76 14.52 4.16
N SER A 80 -2.80 13.23 4.53
CA SER A 80 -3.72 12.73 5.55
C SER A 80 -3.22 12.88 6.98
N GLY A 81 -1.92 13.01 7.19
CA GLY A 81 -1.31 12.98 8.51
C GLY A 81 -1.04 11.57 9.02
N ASP A 82 -1.41 10.54 8.26
CA ASP A 82 -1.20 9.14 8.63
C ASP A 82 0.20 8.69 8.20
N TRP A 83 1.21 9.27 8.83
CA TRP A 83 2.62 8.99 8.57
C TRP A 83 2.99 7.58 8.98
N LEU A 84 3.90 6.98 8.23
CA LEU A 84 4.50 5.69 8.56
C LEU A 84 5.98 5.91 8.86
N ASP A 85 6.32 5.92 10.13
CA ASP A 85 7.71 6.11 10.56
C ASP A 85 8.50 4.84 10.31
N LEU A 86 9.66 4.97 9.66
CA LEU A 86 10.46 3.84 9.24
C LEU A 86 11.26 3.25 10.40
N VAL A 87 11.17 1.93 10.57
CA VAL A 87 12.04 1.18 11.48
C VAL A 87 13.23 0.62 10.69
N GLU A 88 12.97 -0.10 9.60
CA GLU A 88 14.02 -0.65 8.74
C GLU A 88 13.47 -0.99 7.36
N VAL A 89 14.37 -1.16 6.41
CA VAL A 89 14.07 -1.68 5.08
C VAL A 89 14.80 -3.00 4.92
N ARG A 90 14.10 -4.01 4.42
CA ARG A 90 14.69 -5.30 4.04
C ARG A 90 14.46 -5.55 2.56
N VAL A 91 15.34 -6.32 1.95
CA VAL A 91 15.23 -6.74 0.56
C VAL A 91 15.11 -8.26 0.51
N ASN A 92 14.36 -8.78 -0.47
CA ASN A 92 14.22 -10.22 -0.66
C ASN A 92 15.46 -10.82 -1.33
N CYS A 93 15.53 -12.17 -1.38
CA CYS A 93 16.71 -12.89 -1.86
C CYS A 93 17.09 -12.55 -3.31
N GLU A 94 16.14 -12.26 -4.18
CA GLU A 94 16.39 -11.91 -5.58
C GLU A 94 16.53 -10.40 -5.82
N GLN A 95 16.41 -9.59 -4.78
CA GLN A 95 16.50 -8.13 -4.82
C GLN A 95 15.53 -7.49 -5.81
N ASN A 96 14.32 -7.99 -5.85
CA ASN A 96 13.25 -7.45 -6.71
C ASN A 96 11.99 -7.07 -5.94
N SER A 97 12.07 -7.01 -4.61
CA SER A 97 10.98 -6.60 -3.73
C SER A 97 11.57 -6.02 -2.44
N LEU A 98 10.89 -5.04 -1.86
CA LEU A 98 11.31 -4.43 -0.61
C LEU A 98 10.28 -4.68 0.49
N LEU A 99 10.73 -4.72 1.72
CA LEU A 99 9.90 -4.74 2.92
C LEU A 99 10.24 -3.49 3.74
N TYR A 100 9.26 -2.59 3.88
CA TYR A 100 9.35 -1.46 4.80
C TYR A 100 8.68 -1.85 6.11
N ARG A 101 9.46 -1.97 7.17
CA ARG A 101 8.90 -2.15 8.52
C ARG A 101 8.70 -0.79 9.15
N VAL A 102 7.47 -0.48 9.53
CA VAL A 102 7.07 0.88 9.91
C VAL A 102 6.23 0.88 11.18
N ARG A 103 6.11 2.06 11.80
CA ARG A 103 5.15 2.33 12.87
C ARG A 103 4.19 3.40 12.41
N PRO A 104 2.91 3.06 12.18
CA PRO A 104 1.89 4.05 11.84
C PRO A 104 1.72 5.05 13.00
N ARG A 105 1.91 6.33 12.71
CA ARG A 105 1.90 7.38 13.74
C ARG A 105 0.53 7.57 14.38
N THR A 106 -0.53 7.45 13.58
CA THR A 106 -1.93 7.62 14.04
C THR A 106 -2.66 6.29 14.21
N GLY A 107 -2.05 5.18 13.79
CA GLY A 107 -2.70 3.89 13.68
C GLY A 107 -3.45 3.69 12.37
N GLY A 108 -3.79 4.75 11.64
CA GLY A 108 -4.43 4.69 10.33
C GLY A 108 -3.42 4.52 9.21
N VAL A 109 -3.77 3.76 8.20
CA VAL A 109 -2.88 3.44 7.08
C VAL A 109 -3.58 3.61 5.74
N CYS A 110 -4.76 3.02 5.59
CA CYS A 110 -5.50 3.02 4.32
C CYS A 110 -6.19 4.37 4.07
N HIS A 111 -6.36 4.74 2.80
CA HIS A 111 -7.13 5.93 2.45
C HIS A 111 -8.65 5.72 2.65
N THR A 112 -9.08 4.46 2.76
CA THR A 112 -10.49 4.16 3.07
C THR A 112 -10.75 4.28 4.57
N ARG A 113 -12.01 4.47 4.93
CA ARG A 113 -12.42 4.61 6.33
C ARG A 113 -13.32 3.48 6.75
N GLY A 114 -13.13 3.00 7.98
CA GLY A 114 -13.97 1.99 8.59
C GLY A 114 -15.30 2.55 9.09
N PRO A 115 -16.15 1.69 9.69
CA PRO A 115 -17.44 2.12 10.25
C PRO A 115 -17.32 3.20 11.33
N ASP A 116 -16.17 3.28 12.01
CA ASP A 116 -15.87 4.31 13.01
C ASP A 116 -15.46 5.66 12.41
N GLY A 117 -15.42 5.78 11.08
CA GLY A 117 -15.02 6.98 10.38
C GLY A 117 -13.52 7.23 10.35
N ARG A 118 -12.70 6.34 10.92
CA ARG A 118 -11.24 6.46 10.94
C ARG A 118 -10.61 5.71 9.78
N ALA A 119 -9.45 6.16 9.35
CA ALA A 119 -8.66 5.46 8.35
C ALA A 119 -8.40 4.02 8.82
N ARG A 120 -8.64 3.06 7.95
CA ARG A 120 -8.41 1.65 8.29
C ARG A 120 -6.94 1.38 8.54
N ALA A 121 -6.66 0.51 9.50
CA ALA A 121 -5.30 0.17 9.93
C ALA A 121 -4.53 -0.64 8.88
N ARG A 122 -5.22 -1.23 7.92
CA ARG A 122 -4.63 -2.02 6.83
C ARG A 122 -5.55 -2.03 5.61
N CYS A 123 -4.97 -2.27 4.43
CA CYS A 123 -5.73 -2.33 3.17
C CYS A 123 -6.43 -3.67 2.98
N TYR A 124 -6.03 -4.70 3.71
CA TYR A 124 -6.55 -6.07 3.56
C TYR A 124 -7.70 -6.33 4.52
N TYR A 125 -8.75 -5.50 4.45
CA TYR A 125 -9.90 -5.56 5.35
C TYR A 125 -11.04 -6.42 4.84
N ARG A 126 -10.87 -7.08 3.68
CA ARG A 126 -11.86 -8.02 3.14
C ARG A 126 -11.18 -9.35 2.83
N ARG A 127 -11.93 -10.42 3.01
CA ARG A 127 -11.48 -11.78 2.76
C ARG A 127 -12.11 -12.29 1.46
N VAL A 128 -11.33 -13.00 0.64
CA VAL A 128 -11.84 -13.72 -0.53
C VAL A 128 -12.50 -15.00 -0.04
N VAL A 129 -13.81 -15.15 -0.23
CA VAL A 129 -14.55 -16.34 0.21
C VAL A 129 -14.88 -17.28 -0.94
N SER A 130 -14.85 -16.78 -2.16
CA SER A 130 -14.99 -17.57 -3.37
C SER A 130 -14.34 -16.81 -4.53
N GLU A 131 -14.33 -17.38 -5.71
CA GLU A 131 -13.78 -16.70 -6.90
C GLU A 131 -14.53 -15.43 -7.30
N ARG A 132 -15.70 -15.16 -6.70
CA ARG A 132 -16.57 -14.03 -7.06
C ARG A 132 -16.93 -13.12 -5.89
N GLU A 133 -16.67 -13.55 -4.65
CA GLU A 133 -17.24 -12.89 -3.48
C GLU A 133 -16.19 -12.52 -2.45
N LEU A 134 -16.45 -11.39 -1.79
CA LEU A 134 -15.68 -10.89 -0.67
C LEU A 134 -16.58 -10.77 0.56
N GLU A 135 -15.96 -10.88 1.74
CA GLU A 135 -16.59 -10.50 3.00
C GLU A 135 -15.63 -9.63 3.79
N PHE A 136 -16.16 -8.77 4.65
CA PHE A 136 -15.33 -7.98 5.57
C PHE A 136 -14.73 -8.90 6.63
N ALA A 137 -13.43 -8.72 6.86
CA ALA A 137 -12.68 -9.53 7.82
C ALA A 137 -12.68 -8.92 9.22
#